data_e38e5cf37537eb2390a215f0e9e4b4aa
#
_entry.id   e38e5cf37537eb2390a215f0e9e4b4aa
#
_cell.length_a   1.000
_cell.length_b   1.000
_cell.length_c   1.000
_cell.angle_alpha   90.00
_cell.angle_beta   90.00
_cell.angle_gamma   90.00
#
_symmetry.space_group_name_H-M   'P 1'
#
loop_
_entity.id
_entity.type
_entity.pdbx_description
1 polymer ?
#
loop_
_entity_poly.entity_id
_entity_poly.type
_entity_poly.pdbx_seq_one_letter_code
_entity_poly.pdbx_strand_id
1 'polypeptide(L)'
;NASVKPEGSGVNYDTAQESFTARYTHETLALAFSITEEAIEDNLYDRLASRYTKALARSMANAKQVKAANVLNNAFSSSFTGGDGVELCSAVHPIVAGTFKNELSTAADLNETSLEQSLIDIAAMTDERGLKIAAKGVKMIIPSALQFTAERLMKSQGRTATADNDINAVGSMGMIPQGYVVNHYLTDTDAFFIKTDVPNGLKMFVRAPIKTAMEGDFETGNVRYKARERYSFGFSDPRGI
;
A
#
# COMPACT_ATOMS: atom_id res chain seq x y z
N ASN A 1 -0.06 26.07 -18.09
CA ASN A 1 0.01 25.21 -19.28
C ASN A 1 0.78 25.92 -20.38
N ALA A 2 1.61 25.18 -21.16
CA ALA A 2 2.33 25.74 -22.29
C ALA A 2 1.34 26.23 -23.35
N SER A 3 1.59 27.43 -23.89
CA SER A 3 0.82 28.02 -24.98
C SER A 3 1.71 28.29 -26.18
N VAL A 4 1.11 28.34 -27.36
CA VAL A 4 1.83 28.72 -28.58
C VAL A 4 2.29 30.16 -28.43
N LYS A 5 3.59 30.41 -28.63
CA LYS A 5 4.19 31.73 -28.58
C LYS A 5 4.28 32.26 -30.01
N PRO A 6 3.56 33.37 -30.36
CA PRO A 6 3.78 34.07 -31.62
C PRO A 6 5.17 34.68 -31.69
N GLU A 7 5.69 34.84 -32.89
CA GLU A 7 6.97 35.49 -33.13
C GLU A 7 6.98 36.91 -32.57
N GLY A 8 8.03 37.29 -31.83
CA GLY A 8 8.16 38.61 -31.20
C GLY A 8 7.38 38.83 -29.91
N SER A 9 6.55 37.89 -29.45
CA SER A 9 5.82 38.01 -28.19
C SER A 9 6.63 37.53 -26.97
N GLY A 10 6.26 37.97 -25.75
CA GLY A 10 6.83 37.50 -24.50
C GLY A 10 6.45 36.05 -24.19
N VAL A 11 7.21 35.37 -23.28
CA VAL A 11 6.88 34.05 -22.74
C VAL A 11 5.90 34.24 -21.60
N ASN A 12 4.88 33.35 -21.52
CA ASN A 12 3.98 33.30 -20.38
C ASN A 12 4.66 32.63 -19.20
N TYR A 13 4.59 33.25 -18.02
CA TYR A 13 5.06 32.69 -16.78
C TYR A 13 3.95 31.92 -16.10
N ASP A 14 4.26 30.76 -15.60
CA ASP A 14 3.36 29.91 -14.80
C ASP A 14 3.80 29.92 -13.34
N THR A 15 2.87 29.76 -12.40
CA THR A 15 3.14 29.74 -10.95
C THR A 15 3.00 28.36 -10.41
N ALA A 16 3.96 27.94 -9.57
CA ALA A 16 3.85 26.71 -8.79
C ALA A 16 3.05 26.98 -7.51
N GLN A 17 2.21 26.02 -7.11
CA GLN A 17 1.37 26.10 -5.92
C GLN A 17 1.46 24.78 -5.17
N GLU A 18 1.60 24.83 -3.82
CA GLU A 18 1.44 23.64 -2.97
C GLU A 18 -0.05 23.33 -2.85
N SER A 19 -0.43 22.05 -3.02
CA SER A 19 -1.81 21.62 -2.96
C SER A 19 -2.18 21.18 -1.55
N PHE A 20 -1.59 20.08 -1.06
CA PHE A 20 -1.94 19.48 0.23
C PHE A 20 -0.72 19.03 1.00
N THR A 21 -0.84 19.04 2.35
CA THR A 21 0.21 18.55 3.24
C THR A 21 -0.23 17.27 3.92
N ALA A 22 0.43 16.16 3.60
CA ALA A 22 0.21 14.90 4.28
C ALA A 22 1.05 14.82 5.58
N ARG A 23 0.40 14.51 6.70
CA ARG A 23 1.06 14.37 8.01
C ARG A 23 1.14 12.90 8.41
N TYR A 24 2.33 12.46 8.80
CA TYR A 24 2.60 11.10 9.26
C TYR A 24 2.98 11.07 10.74
N THR A 25 2.21 10.36 11.54
CA THR A 25 2.50 10.19 12.96
C THR A 25 3.22 8.86 13.18
N HIS A 26 4.45 8.92 13.70
CA HIS A 26 5.24 7.74 13.98
C HIS A 26 4.75 7.03 15.25
N GLU A 27 4.50 5.75 15.13
CA GLU A 27 4.18 4.87 16.25
C GLU A 27 5.41 4.06 16.68
N THR A 28 5.49 3.77 17.97
CA THR A 28 6.52 2.90 18.52
C THR A 28 5.93 1.52 18.78
N LEU A 29 6.50 0.51 18.14
CA LEU A 29 6.23 -0.88 18.43
C LEU A 29 7.36 -1.45 19.29
N ALA A 30 6.99 -2.12 20.36
CA ALA A 30 7.93 -2.81 21.22
C ALA A 30 7.30 -4.10 21.76
N LEU A 31 8.12 -5.11 21.91
CA LEU A 31 7.77 -6.36 22.55
C LEU A 31 8.98 -6.86 23.33
N ALA A 32 8.74 -7.46 24.48
CA ALA A 32 9.79 -8.01 25.34
C ALA A 32 9.38 -9.40 25.85
N PHE A 33 10.37 -10.18 26.21
CA PHE A 33 10.21 -11.41 27.01
C PHE A 33 11.28 -11.48 28.10
N SER A 34 11.02 -12.24 29.15
CA SER A 34 11.97 -12.51 30.21
C SER A 34 12.24 -14.02 30.31
N ILE A 35 13.45 -14.36 30.75
CA ILE A 35 13.85 -15.71 31.09
C ILE A 35 14.23 -15.66 32.58
N THR A 36 13.71 -16.61 33.35
CA THR A 36 13.95 -16.68 34.80
C THR A 36 15.37 -17.13 35.12
N GLU A 37 15.85 -16.76 36.30
CA GLU A 37 17.17 -17.13 36.78
C GLU A 37 17.31 -18.64 36.89
N GLU A 38 16.29 -19.33 37.40
CA GLU A 38 16.24 -20.79 37.54
C GLU A 38 16.36 -21.50 36.17
N ALA A 39 15.71 -20.96 35.13
CA ALA A 39 15.81 -21.53 33.78
C ALA A 39 17.24 -21.35 33.19
N ILE A 40 17.98 -20.35 33.63
CA ILE A 40 19.37 -20.16 33.26
C ILE A 40 20.27 -21.16 34.01
N GLU A 41 20.08 -21.34 35.32
CA GLU A 41 20.82 -22.24 36.14
C GLU A 41 20.63 -23.71 35.70
N ASP A 42 19.42 -24.10 35.34
CA ASP A 42 19.07 -25.43 34.81
C ASP A 42 19.55 -25.70 33.38
N ASN A 43 20.34 -24.79 32.80
CA ASN A 43 20.89 -24.86 31.45
C ASN A 43 19.85 -25.00 30.33
N LEU A 44 18.65 -24.47 30.53
CA LEU A 44 17.57 -24.42 29.55
C LEU A 44 17.65 -23.18 28.65
N TYR A 45 18.57 -22.27 28.98
CA TYR A 45 18.71 -20.95 28.38
C TYR A 45 18.86 -20.98 26.85
N ASP A 46 19.79 -21.77 26.31
CA ASP A 46 20.10 -21.76 24.87
C ASP A 46 18.90 -22.15 24.00
N ARG A 47 18.14 -23.14 24.43
CA ARG A 47 16.95 -23.61 23.71
C ARG A 47 15.80 -22.62 23.81
N LEU A 48 15.58 -22.04 25.00
CA LEU A 48 14.48 -21.09 25.24
C LEU A 48 14.78 -19.74 24.61
N ALA A 49 15.99 -19.19 24.80
CA ALA A 49 16.38 -17.91 24.24
C ALA A 49 16.25 -17.86 22.71
N SER A 50 16.75 -18.90 22.03
CA SER A 50 16.64 -18.98 20.55
C SER A 50 15.21 -19.06 20.07
N ARG A 51 14.34 -19.83 20.75
CA ARG A 51 12.92 -19.95 20.39
C ARG A 51 12.16 -18.64 20.61
N TYR A 52 12.36 -18.00 21.77
CA TYR A 52 11.71 -16.72 22.11
C TYR A 52 12.19 -15.58 21.22
N THR A 53 13.47 -15.51 20.88
CA THR A 53 14.00 -14.50 19.96
C THR A 53 13.38 -14.64 18.57
N LYS A 54 13.25 -15.86 18.05
CA LYS A 54 12.58 -16.12 16.78
C LYS A 54 11.08 -15.75 16.82
N ALA A 55 10.40 -16.06 17.93
CA ALA A 55 9.01 -15.70 18.13
C ALA A 55 8.82 -14.19 18.22
N LEU A 56 9.71 -13.48 18.94
CA LEU A 56 9.74 -12.02 19.02
C LEU A 56 9.90 -11.38 17.63
N ALA A 57 10.89 -11.84 16.86
CA ALA A 57 11.15 -11.32 15.52
C ALA A 57 9.95 -11.54 14.58
N ARG A 58 9.32 -12.73 14.65
CA ARG A 58 8.12 -13.04 13.87
C ARG A 58 6.94 -12.15 14.28
N SER A 59 6.74 -11.94 15.58
CA SER A 59 5.66 -11.09 16.09
C SER A 59 5.83 -9.62 15.66
N MET A 60 7.05 -9.09 15.74
CA MET A 60 7.36 -7.73 15.26
C MET A 60 7.12 -7.59 13.75
N ALA A 61 7.57 -8.57 12.96
CA ALA A 61 7.34 -8.58 11.52
C ALA A 61 5.85 -8.66 11.17
N ASN A 62 5.10 -9.53 11.86
CA ASN A 62 3.66 -9.66 11.67
C ASN A 62 2.92 -8.35 11.99
N ALA A 63 3.22 -7.73 13.13
CA ALA A 63 2.62 -6.43 13.50
C ALA A 63 2.89 -5.33 12.46
N LYS A 64 4.09 -5.34 11.88
CA LYS A 64 4.46 -4.42 10.80
C LYS A 64 3.65 -4.66 9.53
N GLN A 65 3.47 -5.91 9.12
CA GLN A 65 2.67 -6.28 7.95
C GLN A 65 1.20 -5.90 8.14
N VAL A 66 0.62 -6.18 9.31
CA VAL A 66 -0.76 -5.78 9.65
C VAL A 66 -0.92 -4.27 9.57
N LYS A 67 0.01 -3.49 10.14
CA LYS A 67 -0.04 -2.02 10.07
C LYS A 67 0.10 -1.48 8.64
N ALA A 68 0.94 -2.10 7.82
CA ALA A 68 1.06 -1.74 6.41
C ALA A 68 -0.24 -2.04 5.65
N ALA A 69 -0.84 -3.22 5.88
CA ALA A 69 -2.09 -3.61 5.25
C ALA A 69 -3.28 -2.73 5.68
N ASN A 70 -3.26 -2.19 6.91
CA ASN A 70 -4.33 -1.33 7.41
C ASN A 70 -4.51 -0.03 6.62
N VAL A 71 -3.50 0.43 5.88
CA VAL A 71 -3.67 1.56 4.95
C VAL A 71 -4.67 1.19 3.85
N LEU A 72 -4.58 -0.04 3.32
CA LEU A 72 -5.50 -0.56 2.30
C LEU A 72 -6.83 -1.02 2.91
N ASN A 73 -6.82 -1.66 4.08
CA ASN A 73 -8.03 -2.08 4.77
C ASN A 73 -8.96 -0.90 5.11
N ASN A 74 -8.38 0.29 5.28
CA ASN A 74 -9.13 1.53 5.54
C ASN A 74 -9.24 2.44 4.30
N ALA A 75 -8.93 1.92 3.11
CA ALA A 75 -8.87 2.73 1.90
C ALA A 75 -10.19 3.44 1.54
N PHE A 76 -11.33 2.84 1.89
CA PHE A 76 -12.66 3.36 1.65
C PHE A 76 -13.32 3.98 2.91
N SER A 77 -12.55 4.16 4.00
CA SER A 77 -13.10 4.65 5.27
C SER A 77 -12.85 6.14 5.44
N SER A 78 -13.91 6.91 5.50
CA SER A 78 -13.88 8.37 5.74
C SER A 78 -13.28 8.78 7.09
N SER A 79 -13.02 7.81 7.99
CA SER A 79 -12.29 8.05 9.24
C SER A 79 -10.77 8.11 9.07
N PHE A 80 -10.24 7.66 7.92
CA PHE A 80 -8.81 7.58 7.61
C PHE A 80 -8.47 8.42 6.39
N THR A 81 -8.47 9.73 6.56
CA THR A 81 -8.28 10.71 5.50
C THR A 81 -6.80 11.01 5.24
N GLY A 82 -6.49 11.36 3.99
CA GLY A 82 -5.19 11.84 3.55
C GLY A 82 -4.95 13.33 3.82
N GLY A 83 -3.94 13.88 3.17
CA GLY A 83 -3.64 15.31 3.24
C GLY A 83 -4.68 16.20 2.58
N ASP A 84 -5.45 15.65 1.65
CA ASP A 84 -6.57 16.28 0.94
C ASP A 84 -7.90 16.24 1.72
N GLY A 85 -7.92 15.58 2.89
CA GLY A 85 -9.10 15.46 3.73
C GLY A 85 -10.07 14.34 3.33
N VAL A 86 -9.71 13.52 2.34
CA VAL A 86 -10.53 12.42 1.80
C VAL A 86 -9.80 11.08 2.05
N GLU A 87 -10.54 9.97 2.05
CA GLU A 87 -10.02 8.59 2.13
C GLU A 87 -9.11 8.26 0.94
N LEU A 88 -8.34 7.18 1.05
CA LEU A 88 -7.38 6.78 0.02
C LEU A 88 -8.04 6.49 -1.34
N CYS A 89 -9.17 5.78 -1.34
CA CYS A 89 -9.95 5.50 -2.53
C CYS A 89 -11.29 6.24 -2.44
N SER A 90 -11.52 7.16 -3.36
CA SER A 90 -12.72 8.00 -3.37
C SER A 90 -13.04 8.52 -4.77
N ALA A 91 -14.33 8.80 -4.97
CA ALA A 91 -14.81 9.44 -6.20
C ALA A 91 -14.61 10.96 -6.25
N VAL A 92 -14.19 11.58 -5.14
CA VAL A 92 -14.28 13.06 -4.96
C VAL A 92 -13.00 13.69 -4.40
N HIS A 93 -11.83 13.19 -4.77
CA HIS A 93 -10.58 13.83 -4.38
C HIS A 93 -10.52 15.27 -4.90
N PRO A 94 -10.37 16.27 -4.02
CA PRO A 94 -10.35 17.68 -4.45
C PRO A 94 -9.06 18.01 -5.19
N ILE A 95 -9.20 18.72 -6.31
CA ILE A 95 -8.10 19.31 -7.07
C ILE A 95 -8.47 20.75 -7.45
N VAL A 96 -7.50 21.56 -7.83
CA VAL A 96 -7.74 22.96 -8.26
C VAL A 96 -8.73 23.06 -9.43
N ALA A 97 -8.71 22.07 -10.32
CA ALA A 97 -9.61 22.03 -11.49
C ALA A 97 -10.99 21.37 -11.21
N GLY A 98 -11.27 20.96 -9.98
CA GLY A 98 -12.51 20.26 -9.62
C GLY A 98 -12.27 19.04 -8.72
N THR A 99 -12.65 17.86 -9.17
CA THR A 99 -12.40 16.61 -8.45
C THR A 99 -11.87 15.53 -9.40
N PHE A 100 -11.11 14.57 -8.89
CA PHE A 100 -10.78 13.34 -9.61
C PHE A 100 -11.22 12.12 -8.78
N LYS A 101 -11.37 10.99 -9.44
CA LYS A 101 -11.68 9.70 -8.81
C LYS A 101 -10.55 8.70 -9.01
N ASN A 102 -10.32 7.85 -8.02
CA ASN A 102 -9.43 6.70 -8.10
C ASN A 102 -10.12 5.39 -7.70
N GLU A 103 -11.44 5.37 -7.77
CA GLU A 103 -12.26 4.18 -7.60
C GLU A 103 -13.22 4.01 -8.78
N LEU A 104 -13.76 2.80 -8.95
CA LEU A 104 -14.77 2.53 -9.95
C LEU A 104 -16.05 3.31 -9.62
N SER A 105 -16.71 3.84 -10.64
CA SER A 105 -17.99 4.58 -10.47
C SER A 105 -19.11 3.71 -9.90
N THR A 106 -19.02 2.41 -10.10
CA THR A 106 -19.89 1.40 -9.49
C THR A 106 -19.00 0.34 -8.88
N ALA A 107 -19.13 0.09 -7.58
CA ALA A 107 -18.35 -0.93 -6.89
C ALA A 107 -18.56 -2.30 -7.58
N ALA A 108 -17.48 -3.00 -7.84
CA ALA A 108 -17.49 -4.29 -8.52
C ALA A 108 -16.35 -5.17 -8.07
N ASP A 109 -16.63 -6.46 -7.93
CA ASP A 109 -15.62 -7.48 -7.65
C ASP A 109 -14.62 -7.61 -8.78
N LEU A 110 -13.48 -8.24 -8.51
CA LEU A 110 -12.44 -8.48 -9.51
C LEU A 110 -12.94 -9.42 -10.61
N ASN A 111 -13.19 -8.85 -11.76
CA ASN A 111 -13.46 -9.56 -13.00
C ASN A 111 -12.78 -8.84 -14.18
N GLU A 112 -12.89 -9.39 -15.38
CA GLU A 112 -12.26 -8.83 -16.57
C GLU A 112 -12.73 -7.39 -16.83
N THR A 113 -14.03 -7.17 -16.83
CA THR A 113 -14.63 -5.87 -17.13
C THR A 113 -14.27 -4.81 -16.09
N SER A 114 -14.29 -5.15 -14.78
CA SER A 114 -13.93 -4.21 -13.72
C SER A 114 -12.43 -3.88 -13.76
N LEU A 115 -11.59 -4.85 -14.12
CA LEU A 115 -10.14 -4.64 -14.26
C LEU A 115 -9.83 -3.75 -15.47
N GLU A 116 -10.45 -4.01 -16.63
CA GLU A 116 -10.31 -3.18 -17.83
C GLU A 116 -10.77 -1.73 -17.56
N GLN A 117 -11.94 -1.56 -16.91
CA GLN A 117 -12.43 -0.23 -16.56
C GLN A 117 -11.49 0.50 -15.59
N SER A 118 -10.95 -0.20 -14.59
CA SER A 118 -9.97 0.40 -13.67
C SER A 118 -8.72 0.91 -14.42
N LEU A 119 -8.21 0.14 -15.38
CA LEU A 119 -7.05 0.53 -16.18
C LEU A 119 -7.35 1.73 -17.10
N ILE A 120 -8.58 1.82 -17.64
CA ILE A 120 -9.04 2.97 -18.42
C ILE A 120 -9.13 4.21 -17.52
N ASP A 121 -9.72 4.07 -16.33
CA ASP A 121 -9.84 5.17 -15.38
C ASP A 121 -8.46 5.67 -14.90
N ILE A 122 -7.50 4.78 -14.66
CA ILE A 122 -6.11 5.14 -14.35
C ILE A 122 -5.48 5.95 -15.49
N ALA A 123 -5.65 5.52 -16.73
CA ALA A 123 -5.11 6.25 -17.90
C ALA A 123 -5.78 7.63 -18.11
N ALA A 124 -6.98 7.81 -17.59
CA ALA A 124 -7.72 9.07 -17.64
C ALA A 124 -7.40 10.03 -16.49
N MET A 125 -6.63 9.63 -15.50
CA MET A 125 -6.26 10.47 -14.33
C MET A 125 -5.62 11.79 -14.75
N THR A 126 -5.91 12.83 -13.97
CA THR A 126 -5.44 14.20 -14.21
C THR A 126 -4.61 14.72 -13.03
N ASP A 127 -3.78 15.73 -13.31
CA ASP A 127 -3.06 16.49 -12.30
C ASP A 127 -3.98 17.49 -11.56
N GLU A 128 -3.40 18.31 -10.68
CA GLU A 128 -4.12 19.34 -9.93
C GLU A 128 -4.80 20.40 -10.82
N ARG A 129 -4.36 20.57 -12.07
CA ARG A 129 -4.88 21.53 -13.05
C ARG A 129 -5.78 20.90 -14.09
N GLY A 130 -6.12 19.62 -13.95
CA GLY A 130 -6.95 18.89 -14.90
C GLY A 130 -6.23 18.41 -16.16
N LEU A 131 -4.89 18.45 -16.19
CA LEU A 131 -4.11 17.93 -17.31
C LEU A 131 -3.91 16.43 -17.15
N LYS A 132 -4.06 15.66 -18.23
CA LYS A 132 -3.81 14.21 -18.21
C LYS A 132 -2.36 13.88 -17.90
N ILE A 133 -2.13 13.01 -16.93
CA ILE A 133 -0.80 12.56 -16.52
C ILE A 133 -0.36 11.24 -17.18
N ALA A 134 -1.26 10.60 -17.94
CA ALA A 134 -1.03 9.30 -18.60
C ALA A 134 -0.51 8.22 -17.64
N ALA A 135 -1.07 8.14 -16.45
CA ALA A 135 -0.74 7.14 -15.44
C ALA A 135 -0.99 5.71 -15.95
N LYS A 136 -0.21 4.76 -15.45
CA LYS A 136 -0.32 3.34 -15.81
C LYS A 136 -0.40 2.48 -14.57
N GLY A 137 -1.22 1.42 -14.63
CA GLY A 137 -1.21 0.37 -13.63
C GLY A 137 0.12 -0.40 -13.67
N VAL A 138 0.73 -0.63 -12.53
CA VAL A 138 2.04 -1.31 -12.44
C VAL A 138 1.91 -2.67 -11.78
N LYS A 139 1.17 -2.75 -10.68
CA LYS A 139 1.02 -3.97 -9.88
C LYS A 139 -0.35 -4.04 -9.24
N MET A 140 -0.97 -5.20 -9.25
CA MET A 140 -2.22 -5.46 -8.56
C MET A 140 -1.94 -6.03 -7.16
N ILE A 141 -2.69 -5.58 -6.15
CA ILE A 141 -2.64 -6.05 -4.76
C ILE A 141 -3.99 -6.67 -4.44
N ILE A 142 -4.00 -7.92 -4.01
CA ILE A 142 -5.23 -8.69 -3.78
C ILE A 142 -5.18 -9.47 -2.46
N PRO A 143 -6.33 -9.81 -1.87
CA PRO A 143 -6.42 -10.79 -0.79
C PRO A 143 -6.19 -12.21 -1.31
N SER A 144 -5.96 -13.14 -0.42
CA SER A 144 -5.75 -14.56 -0.76
C SER A 144 -6.94 -15.22 -1.46
N ALA A 145 -8.16 -14.75 -1.19
CA ALA A 145 -9.39 -15.25 -1.81
C ALA A 145 -9.42 -15.04 -3.34
N LEU A 146 -8.85 -13.94 -3.83
CA LEU A 146 -8.85 -13.57 -5.24
C LEU A 146 -7.65 -14.12 -6.02
N GLN A 147 -6.73 -14.86 -5.38
CA GLN A 147 -5.48 -15.32 -6.01
C GLN A 147 -5.72 -16.11 -7.31
N PHE A 148 -6.63 -17.08 -7.30
CA PHE A 148 -6.89 -17.91 -8.47
C PHE A 148 -7.66 -17.17 -9.58
N THR A 149 -8.47 -16.20 -9.20
CA THR A 149 -9.16 -15.32 -10.16
C THR A 149 -8.16 -14.41 -10.85
N ALA A 150 -7.26 -13.78 -10.10
CA ALA A 150 -6.21 -12.94 -10.64
C ALA A 150 -5.26 -13.71 -11.58
N GLU A 151 -4.88 -14.95 -11.22
CA GLU A 151 -4.03 -15.78 -12.08
C GLU A 151 -4.71 -16.08 -13.43
N ARG A 152 -6.01 -16.41 -13.40
CA ARG A 152 -6.79 -16.62 -14.64
C ARG A 152 -6.90 -15.35 -15.47
N LEU A 153 -7.19 -14.19 -14.85
CA LEU A 153 -7.32 -12.92 -15.57
C LEU A 153 -5.98 -12.44 -16.15
N MET A 154 -4.88 -12.69 -15.46
CA MET A 154 -3.57 -12.18 -15.89
C MET A 154 -2.84 -13.09 -16.88
N LYS A 155 -3.07 -14.40 -16.84
CA LYS A 155 -2.24 -15.37 -17.58
C LYS A 155 -2.98 -16.28 -18.55
N SER A 156 -4.31 -16.28 -18.58
CA SER A 156 -5.04 -17.05 -19.58
C SER A 156 -4.78 -16.49 -20.99
N GLN A 157 -4.69 -17.36 -21.98
CA GLN A 157 -4.56 -16.94 -23.38
C GLN A 157 -5.91 -16.49 -23.96
N GLY A 158 -6.97 -17.18 -23.61
CA GLY A 158 -8.33 -16.85 -24.01
C GLY A 158 -9.08 -16.09 -22.92
N ARG A 159 -10.13 -15.38 -23.33
CA ARG A 159 -11.03 -14.67 -22.43
C ARG A 159 -11.74 -15.64 -21.49
N THR A 160 -11.77 -15.31 -20.20
CA THR A 160 -12.42 -16.16 -19.20
C THR A 160 -13.94 -16.06 -19.29
N ALA A 161 -14.62 -17.20 -19.11
CA ALA A 161 -16.08 -17.31 -19.07
C ALA A 161 -16.83 -16.99 -20.38
N THR A 162 -16.17 -17.05 -21.54
CA THR A 162 -16.82 -16.98 -22.84
C THR A 162 -16.64 -18.29 -23.62
N ALA A 163 -17.62 -18.61 -24.49
CA ALA A 163 -17.52 -19.72 -25.43
C ALA A 163 -16.78 -19.34 -26.73
N ASP A 164 -16.56 -18.05 -26.92
CA ASP A 164 -15.88 -17.50 -28.09
C ASP A 164 -14.36 -17.61 -27.93
N ASN A 165 -13.64 -17.68 -29.04
CA ASN A 165 -12.18 -17.78 -29.05
C ASN A 165 -11.52 -16.40 -28.97
N ASP A 166 -12.03 -15.56 -28.07
CA ASP A 166 -11.50 -14.22 -27.83
C ASP A 166 -10.19 -14.25 -27.06
N ILE A 167 -9.29 -13.34 -27.37
CA ILE A 167 -8.04 -13.19 -26.63
C ILE A 167 -8.25 -12.47 -25.30
N ASN A 168 -7.50 -12.84 -24.28
CA ASN A 168 -7.40 -12.07 -23.04
C ASN A 168 -6.58 -10.80 -23.29
N ALA A 169 -7.25 -9.66 -23.40
CA ALA A 169 -6.61 -8.38 -23.72
C ALA A 169 -5.65 -7.93 -22.61
N VAL A 170 -6.02 -8.07 -21.34
CA VAL A 170 -5.21 -7.64 -20.18
C VAL A 170 -3.87 -8.39 -20.14
N GLY A 171 -3.92 -9.72 -20.32
CA GLY A 171 -2.71 -10.55 -20.35
C GLY A 171 -1.88 -10.32 -21.61
N SER A 172 -2.52 -10.24 -22.76
CA SER A 172 -1.84 -10.08 -24.06
C SER A 172 -1.13 -8.72 -24.21
N MET A 173 -1.72 -7.65 -23.71
CA MET A 173 -1.16 -6.29 -23.75
C MET A 173 -0.12 -6.05 -22.64
N GLY A 174 -0.03 -6.92 -21.63
CA GLY A 174 0.85 -6.72 -20.48
C GLY A 174 0.55 -5.46 -19.69
N MET A 175 -0.73 -5.13 -19.52
CA MET A 175 -1.21 -3.88 -18.91
C MET A 175 -0.76 -3.70 -17.46
N ILE A 176 -0.44 -4.78 -16.75
CA ILE A 176 0.09 -4.78 -15.38
C ILE A 176 1.46 -5.48 -15.37
N PRO A 177 2.55 -4.78 -15.70
CA PRO A 177 3.85 -5.39 -15.98
C PRO A 177 4.48 -6.12 -14.77
N GLN A 178 4.17 -5.73 -13.54
CA GLN A 178 4.66 -6.40 -12.33
C GLN A 178 3.70 -7.48 -11.80
N GLY A 179 2.65 -7.79 -12.55
CA GLY A 179 1.68 -8.80 -12.16
C GLY A 179 0.91 -8.46 -10.89
N TYR A 180 0.62 -9.46 -10.06
CA TYR A 180 -0.08 -9.27 -8.81
C TYR A 180 0.72 -9.75 -7.60
N VAL A 181 0.35 -9.26 -6.43
CA VAL A 181 0.86 -9.71 -5.13
C VAL A 181 -0.31 -10.02 -4.19
N VAL A 182 -0.21 -11.17 -3.52
CA VAL A 182 -1.20 -11.57 -2.51
C VAL A 182 -0.80 -10.99 -1.17
N ASN A 183 -1.67 -10.18 -0.57
CA ASN A 183 -1.50 -9.66 0.77
C ASN A 183 -2.44 -10.41 1.72
N HIS A 184 -1.87 -11.28 2.57
CA HIS A 184 -2.62 -12.11 3.52
C HIS A 184 -3.26 -11.34 4.68
N TYR A 185 -2.94 -10.05 4.83
CA TYR A 185 -3.43 -9.20 5.92
C TYR A 185 -4.56 -8.25 5.47
N LEU A 186 -5.03 -8.37 4.23
CA LEU A 186 -6.26 -7.72 3.79
C LEU A 186 -7.44 -8.43 4.43
N THR A 187 -8.32 -7.65 5.05
CA THR A 187 -9.52 -8.14 5.75
C THR A 187 -10.71 -8.30 4.81
N ASP A 188 -10.78 -7.46 3.79
CA ASP A 188 -11.76 -7.56 2.73
C ASP A 188 -11.35 -8.64 1.73
N THR A 189 -12.24 -9.58 1.43
CA THR A 189 -11.96 -10.76 0.61
C THR A 189 -12.17 -10.55 -0.88
N ASP A 190 -12.82 -9.47 -1.28
CA ASP A 190 -13.20 -9.13 -2.66
C ASP A 190 -12.62 -7.81 -3.16
N ALA A 191 -12.07 -6.98 -2.28
CA ALA A 191 -11.37 -5.76 -2.67
C ALA A 191 -10.06 -6.05 -3.42
N PHE A 192 -9.80 -5.30 -4.48
CA PHE A 192 -8.52 -5.31 -5.19
C PHE A 192 -8.02 -3.88 -5.39
N PHE A 193 -6.70 -3.73 -5.46
CA PHE A 193 -6.05 -2.43 -5.64
C PHE A 193 -5.02 -2.51 -6.76
N ILE A 194 -4.89 -1.43 -7.52
CA ILE A 194 -3.91 -1.33 -8.60
C ILE A 194 -2.93 -0.20 -8.28
N LYS A 195 -1.71 -0.57 -7.91
CA LYS A 195 -0.64 0.41 -7.76
C LYS A 195 -0.28 0.99 -9.12
N THR A 196 -0.23 2.32 -9.21
CA THR A 196 0.16 3.05 -10.43
C THR A 196 1.66 3.40 -10.42
N ASP A 197 2.14 3.98 -11.53
CA ASP A 197 3.49 4.54 -11.68
C ASP A 197 3.62 5.97 -11.13
N VAL A 198 2.52 6.58 -10.65
CA VAL A 198 2.53 7.91 -10.07
C VAL A 198 3.40 7.92 -8.81
N PRO A 199 4.36 8.87 -8.70
CA PRO A 199 5.22 8.97 -7.54
C PRO A 199 4.43 9.41 -6.29
N ASN A 200 4.99 9.14 -5.13
CA ASN A 200 4.45 9.56 -3.84
C ASN A 200 3.10 8.96 -3.42
N GLY A 201 2.69 7.82 -3.97
CA GLY A 201 1.54 7.06 -3.51
C GLY A 201 1.72 6.52 -2.08
N LEU A 202 1.62 5.20 -1.91
CA LEU A 202 1.85 4.54 -0.62
C LEU A 202 3.28 4.75 -0.12
N LYS A 203 3.43 5.14 1.15
CA LYS A 203 4.71 5.45 1.78
C LYS A 203 4.90 4.76 3.13
N MET A 204 6.14 4.43 3.40
CA MET A 204 6.62 3.99 4.70
C MET A 204 7.79 4.86 5.14
N PHE A 205 7.71 5.42 6.34
CA PHE A 205 8.79 6.17 6.96
C PHE A 205 9.31 5.43 8.18
N VAL A 206 10.60 5.15 8.19
CA VAL A 206 11.27 4.51 9.33
C VAL A 206 12.01 5.58 10.14
N ARG A 207 11.52 5.86 11.35
CA ARG A 207 12.17 6.81 12.28
C ARG A 207 13.29 6.15 13.07
N ALA A 208 13.05 4.92 13.52
CA ALA A 208 14.05 4.09 14.18
C ALA A 208 13.93 2.65 13.69
N PRO A 209 14.97 2.08 13.09
CA PRO A 209 14.98 0.68 12.72
C PRO A 209 14.88 -0.21 13.97
N ILE A 210 14.62 -1.49 13.76
CA ILE A 210 14.54 -2.44 14.86
C ILE A 210 15.83 -2.42 15.68
N LYS A 211 15.67 -2.20 16.99
CA LYS A 211 16.75 -2.27 17.96
C LYS A 211 16.40 -3.29 19.03
N THR A 212 17.34 -4.13 19.35
CA THR A 212 17.21 -5.11 20.44
C THR A 212 18.10 -4.69 21.59
N ALA A 213 17.66 -4.98 22.81
CA ALA A 213 18.44 -4.80 24.03
C ALA A 213 18.17 -5.95 24.99
N MET A 214 19.18 -6.26 25.79
CA MET A 214 19.15 -7.27 26.84
C MET A 214 19.59 -6.62 28.13
N GLU A 215 18.90 -6.87 29.23
CA GLU A 215 19.20 -6.30 30.54
C GLU A 215 18.79 -7.31 31.62
N GLY A 216 19.60 -7.44 32.66
CA GLY A 216 19.27 -8.20 33.87
C GLY A 216 18.37 -7.37 34.78
N ASP A 217 17.43 -8.04 35.45
CA ASP A 217 16.61 -7.44 36.49
C ASP A 217 17.21 -7.74 37.85
N PHE A 218 17.64 -6.71 38.57
CA PHE A 218 18.29 -6.87 39.89
C PHE A 218 17.37 -7.47 40.96
N GLU A 219 16.09 -7.16 40.91
CA GLU A 219 15.14 -7.62 41.92
C GLU A 219 14.74 -9.09 41.77
N THR A 220 14.64 -9.57 40.53
CA THR A 220 14.13 -10.91 40.23
C THR A 220 15.19 -11.86 39.64
N GLY A 221 16.43 -11.39 39.39
CA GLY A 221 17.47 -12.17 38.72
C GLY A 221 17.21 -12.48 37.23
N ASN A 222 16.01 -12.15 36.74
CA ASN A 222 15.59 -12.49 35.37
C ASN A 222 16.35 -11.72 34.32
N VAL A 223 16.62 -12.37 33.17
CA VAL A 223 17.14 -11.69 31.98
C VAL A 223 16.00 -11.28 31.07
N ARG A 224 15.94 -9.99 30.74
CA ARG A 224 14.88 -9.38 29.90
C ARG A 224 15.45 -9.05 28.53
N TYR A 225 14.71 -9.42 27.48
CA TYR A 225 15.00 -9.10 26.10
C TYR A 225 13.89 -8.23 25.56
N LYS A 226 14.23 -7.14 24.88
CA LYS A 226 13.24 -6.30 24.19
C LYS A 226 13.68 -6.02 22.76
N ALA A 227 12.69 -5.93 21.89
CA ALA A 227 12.83 -5.35 20.56
C ALA A 227 11.93 -4.12 20.45
N ARG A 228 12.42 -3.09 19.79
CA ARG A 228 11.69 -1.85 19.55
C ARG A 228 11.99 -1.34 18.16
N GLU A 229 10.97 -0.87 17.46
CA GLU A 229 11.09 -0.09 16.22
C GLU A 229 10.09 1.06 16.22
N ARG A 230 10.33 2.07 15.36
CA ARG A 230 9.45 3.22 15.21
C ARG A 230 9.31 3.58 13.75
N TYR A 231 8.07 3.60 13.26
CA TYR A 231 7.74 3.86 11.86
C TYR A 231 6.32 4.40 11.71
N SER A 232 5.99 4.81 10.49
CA SER A 232 4.63 5.16 10.08
C SER A 232 4.37 4.67 8.66
N PHE A 233 3.11 4.34 8.38
CA PHE A 233 2.61 4.04 7.05
C PHE A 233 1.53 5.06 6.67
N GLY A 234 1.35 5.28 5.39
CA GLY A 234 0.30 6.13 4.87
C GLY A 234 0.47 6.38 3.37
N PHE A 235 -0.23 7.35 2.87
CA PHE A 235 -0.18 7.77 1.47
C PHE A 235 -0.05 9.29 1.37
N SER A 236 0.54 9.79 0.30
CA SER A 236 0.63 11.23 0.04
C SER A 236 -0.18 11.63 -1.18
N ASP A 237 -0.06 10.87 -2.27
CA ASP A 237 -0.83 11.09 -3.49
C ASP A 237 -1.78 9.92 -3.73
N PRO A 238 -3.10 10.14 -3.67
CA PRO A 238 -4.07 9.07 -3.90
C PRO A 238 -4.04 8.52 -5.34
N ARG A 239 -3.44 9.23 -6.31
CA ARG A 239 -3.24 8.72 -7.69
C ARG A 239 -2.26 7.54 -7.75
N GLY A 240 -1.53 7.27 -6.68
CA GLY A 240 -0.60 6.15 -6.58
C GLY A 240 -1.25 4.77 -6.45
N ILE A 241 -2.59 4.74 -6.29
CA ILE A 241 -3.37 3.51 -6.16
C ILE A 241 -4.74 3.66 -6.77
#